data_adcd4e2848f341614168afd9cea1570b
#
_entry.id   adcd4e2848f341614168afd9cea1570b
#
_cell.length_a   1.000
_cell.length_b   1.000
_cell.length_c   1.000
_cell.angle_alpha   90.00
_cell.angle_beta   90.00
_cell.angle_gamma   90.00
#
_symmetry.space_group_name_H-M   'P 1'
#
loop_
_entity.id
_entity.type
_entity.pdbx_description
1 polymer ?
#
loop_
_entity_poly.entity_id
_entity_poly.type
_entity_poly.pdbx_seq_one_letter_code
_entity_poly.pdbx_strand_id
1 'polypeptide(L)'
;FSGIEGVDLSNNLIGFGDIRAESIHYSYDNKMLDGNTRDDGSICGFGGCYYNRPADRTDDHQEISFRLGLETDNDAINYFAQSSLGFRPPQINEAYRLQKKQSVSDLDSEKLSMFEIGSKFGFNQINGSISFYKGKKKNSIFRDSENFIIDNGKTSHEGMELTSRILFLNDSSLSATLTYGDHKYEFSSDTSTREKIRNGNSIDTAPKLMGNLIWTFSVNDLIFTEIEMEHIDSYFTDAANLHEYEGHTLFHLRTSWNYSSRLKGHLRIENLTDEDYAERADFNAFGGDRYFPGLPREAYIGLEYSL
;
A
#
# COMPACT_ATOMS: atom_id res chain seq x y z
N PHE A 1 9.96 -23.15 5.45
CA PHE A 1 8.53 -22.80 5.38
C PHE A 1 7.74 -24.05 5.74
N SER A 2 6.91 -23.99 6.76
CA SER A 2 5.90 -25.01 7.05
C SER A 2 4.58 -24.33 7.37
N GLY A 3 3.53 -24.70 6.66
CA GLY A 3 2.18 -24.22 6.88
C GLY A 3 1.25 -25.41 7.16
N ILE A 4 0.25 -25.20 7.97
CA ILE A 4 -0.87 -26.11 8.18
C ILE A 4 -2.07 -25.42 7.55
N GLU A 5 -2.53 -25.94 6.43
CA GLU A 5 -3.77 -25.50 5.79
C GLU A 5 -4.94 -26.31 6.39
N GLY A 6 -5.84 -25.60 7.09
CA GLY A 6 -7.15 -26.07 7.50
C GLY A 6 -7.19 -27.34 8.34
N VAL A 7 -7.13 -27.22 9.66
CA VAL A 7 -7.45 -28.33 10.57
C VAL A 7 -8.86 -28.16 11.08
N ASP A 8 -9.72 -29.11 10.81
CA ASP A 8 -11.05 -29.16 11.40
C ASP A 8 -10.96 -29.36 12.93
N LEU A 9 -11.29 -28.29 13.65
CA LEU A 9 -11.32 -28.30 15.12
C LEU A 9 -12.68 -28.78 15.63
N SER A 10 -13.75 -28.55 14.86
CA SER A 10 -15.11 -29.05 15.10
C SER A 10 -15.91 -28.96 13.79
N ASN A 11 -17.15 -29.41 13.79
CA ASN A 11 -18.00 -29.50 12.59
C ASN A 11 -18.11 -28.21 11.75
N ASN A 12 -17.82 -27.05 12.32
CA ASN A 12 -17.97 -25.78 11.64
C ASN A 12 -16.85 -24.82 12.00
N LEU A 13 -15.70 -25.27 12.48
CA LEU A 13 -14.59 -24.42 12.88
C LEU A 13 -13.26 -24.98 12.35
N ILE A 14 -12.59 -24.19 11.55
CA ILE A 14 -11.31 -24.51 10.93
C ILE A 14 -10.21 -23.66 11.58
N GLY A 15 -9.14 -24.31 12.03
CA GLY A 15 -7.91 -23.64 12.45
C GLY A 15 -6.89 -23.65 11.32
N PHE A 16 -6.17 -22.56 11.12
CA PHE A 16 -5.10 -22.50 10.15
C PHE A 16 -3.87 -21.78 10.73
N GLY A 17 -2.70 -22.05 10.17
CA GLY A 17 -1.48 -21.36 10.58
C GLY A 17 -0.28 -21.68 9.71
N ASP A 18 0.62 -20.73 9.66
CA ASP A 18 1.93 -20.88 9.05
C ASP A 18 3.03 -20.27 9.92
N ILE A 19 4.22 -20.81 9.82
CA ILE A 19 5.43 -20.31 10.47
C ILE A 19 6.59 -20.30 9.48
N ARG A 20 7.39 -19.24 9.48
CA ARG A 20 8.58 -19.08 8.68
C ARG A 20 9.74 -18.65 9.56
N ALA A 21 10.87 -19.34 9.45
CA ALA A 21 12.14 -18.93 10.03
C ALA A 21 13.10 -18.58 8.88
N GLU A 22 13.83 -17.50 9.03
CA GLU A 22 14.77 -17.01 8.01
C GLU A 22 16.05 -16.50 8.66
N SER A 23 17.18 -16.80 8.02
CA SER A 23 18.49 -16.28 8.37
C SER A 23 19.07 -15.58 7.15
N ILE A 24 19.43 -14.32 7.29
CA ILE A 24 19.93 -13.46 6.23
C ILE A 24 21.27 -12.93 6.66
N HIS A 25 22.28 -13.11 5.80
CA HIS A 25 23.65 -12.68 6.01
C HIS A 25 24.03 -11.66 4.95
N TYR A 26 24.46 -10.49 5.36
CA TYR A 26 25.04 -9.47 4.49
C TYR A 26 26.55 -9.38 4.73
N SER A 27 27.32 -9.37 3.64
CA SER A 27 28.76 -9.07 3.66
C SER A 27 28.97 -7.81 2.83
N TYR A 28 29.41 -6.76 3.47
CA TYR A 28 29.64 -5.46 2.82
C TYR A 28 31.14 -5.16 2.78
N ASP A 29 31.65 -4.91 1.57
CA ASP A 29 33.02 -4.53 1.29
C ASP A 29 33.03 -3.12 0.71
N ASN A 30 33.52 -2.15 1.47
CA ASN A 30 33.57 -0.75 1.06
C ASN A 30 34.78 -0.47 0.17
N LYS A 31 34.53 -0.26 -1.11
CA LYS A 31 35.56 0.13 -2.08
C LYS A 31 35.80 1.65 -2.12
N MET A 32 35.10 2.45 -1.33
CA MET A 32 35.26 3.88 -1.27
C MET A 32 36.49 4.25 -0.44
N LEU A 33 37.38 5.08 -0.98
CA LEU A 33 38.64 5.42 -0.30
C LEU A 33 38.46 6.43 0.83
N ASP A 34 37.59 7.41 0.63
CA ASP A 34 37.21 8.41 1.64
C ASP A 34 35.83 9.02 1.32
N GLY A 35 35.34 9.91 2.17
CA GLY A 35 34.04 10.55 2.03
C GLY A 35 33.85 11.45 0.80
N ASN A 36 34.92 11.76 0.06
CA ASN A 36 34.90 12.60 -1.13
C ASN A 36 35.46 11.89 -2.37
N THR A 37 35.86 10.63 -2.26
CA THR A 37 36.48 9.86 -3.32
C THR A 37 35.58 8.69 -3.72
N ARG A 38 35.37 8.49 -5.01
CA ARG A 38 34.62 7.36 -5.56
C ARG A 38 35.45 6.08 -5.52
N ASP A 39 34.80 4.96 -5.78
CA ASP A 39 35.37 3.62 -5.77
C ASP A 39 36.53 3.45 -6.81
N ASP A 40 36.50 4.23 -7.88
CA ASP A 40 37.52 4.23 -8.93
C ASP A 40 38.70 5.19 -8.62
N GLY A 41 38.74 5.78 -7.43
CA GLY A 41 39.75 6.75 -7.01
C GLY A 41 39.52 8.17 -7.50
N SER A 42 38.47 8.45 -8.29
CA SER A 42 38.16 9.79 -8.75
C SER A 42 37.51 10.63 -7.66
N ILE A 43 37.79 11.93 -7.63
CA ILE A 43 37.19 12.86 -6.66
C ILE A 43 35.74 13.13 -7.05
N CYS A 44 34.84 13.12 -6.06
CA CYS A 44 33.46 13.58 -6.25
C CYS A 44 33.46 15.06 -6.67
N GLY A 45 32.60 15.43 -7.62
CA GLY A 45 32.51 16.77 -8.13
C GLY A 45 32.09 17.81 -7.07
N PHE A 46 31.72 19.00 -7.50
CA PHE A 46 31.30 20.11 -6.64
C PHE A 46 30.25 19.67 -5.62
N GLY A 47 30.49 19.94 -4.35
CA GLY A 47 29.64 19.50 -3.24
C GLY A 47 30.04 18.16 -2.59
N GLY A 48 31.03 17.44 -3.14
CA GLY A 48 31.49 16.15 -2.61
C GLY A 48 30.54 15.00 -2.88
N CYS A 49 30.82 13.83 -2.33
CA CYS A 49 29.92 12.69 -2.38
C CYS A 49 28.71 12.91 -1.45
N TYR A 50 27.52 12.61 -1.94
CA TYR A 50 26.28 12.80 -1.16
C TYR A 50 26.09 11.76 -0.07
N TYR A 51 26.75 10.61 -0.18
CA TYR A 51 26.50 9.46 0.69
C TYR A 51 27.72 9.12 1.50
N ASN A 52 27.51 8.85 2.78
CA ASN A 52 28.47 8.13 3.60
C ASN A 52 28.27 6.63 3.38
N ARG A 53 29.36 5.90 3.50
CA ARG A 53 29.37 4.42 3.48
C ARG A 53 30.09 3.93 4.71
N PRO A 54 29.56 2.89 5.40
CA PRO A 54 30.26 2.31 6.54
C PRO A 54 31.56 1.64 6.08
N ALA A 55 32.46 1.34 7.03
CA ALA A 55 33.58 0.44 6.81
C ALA A 55 33.08 -0.98 6.48
N ASP A 56 34.00 -1.85 6.02
CA ASP A 56 33.69 -3.26 5.81
C ASP A 56 33.03 -3.86 7.03
N ARG A 57 31.95 -4.58 6.80
CA ARG A 57 31.19 -5.20 7.89
C ARG A 57 30.34 -6.38 7.42
N THR A 58 29.93 -7.16 8.37
CA THR A 58 28.92 -8.21 8.17
C THR A 58 27.76 -7.99 9.10
N ASP A 59 26.54 -8.21 8.60
CA ASP A 59 25.32 -8.07 9.36
C ASP A 59 24.48 -9.35 9.21
N ASP A 60 23.98 -9.87 10.33
CA ASP A 60 23.18 -11.07 10.40
C ASP A 60 21.79 -10.76 10.95
N HIS A 61 20.74 -11.21 10.27
CA HIS A 61 19.36 -11.10 10.70
C HIS A 61 18.73 -12.49 10.79
N GLN A 62 18.24 -12.86 11.97
CA GLN A 62 17.52 -14.11 12.20
C GLN A 62 16.12 -13.78 12.67
N GLU A 63 15.12 -14.17 11.90
CA GLU A 63 13.76 -13.74 12.09
C GLU A 63 12.76 -14.89 11.99
N ILE A 64 11.68 -14.75 12.73
CA ILE A 64 10.54 -15.67 12.68
C ILE A 64 9.29 -14.85 12.37
N SER A 65 8.50 -15.31 11.43
CA SER A 65 7.14 -14.83 11.18
C SER A 65 6.13 -15.95 11.35
N PHE A 66 4.91 -15.59 11.70
CA PHE A 66 3.80 -16.55 11.79
C PHE A 66 2.47 -15.88 11.45
N ARG A 67 1.52 -16.70 11.07
CA ARG A 67 0.11 -16.37 10.99
C ARG A 67 -0.68 -17.52 11.60
N LEU A 68 -1.61 -17.20 12.50
CA LEU A 68 -2.49 -18.16 13.15
C LEU A 68 -3.90 -17.59 13.11
N GLY A 69 -4.87 -18.41 12.82
CA GLY A 69 -6.26 -17.98 12.76
C GLY A 69 -7.26 -19.11 12.89
N LEU A 70 -8.50 -18.66 13.04
CA LEU A 70 -9.70 -19.49 13.09
C LEU A 70 -10.70 -18.93 12.09
N GLU A 71 -11.41 -19.80 11.41
CA GLU A 71 -12.50 -19.46 10.50
C GLU A 71 -13.67 -20.41 10.72
N THR A 72 -14.90 -19.90 10.72
CA THR A 72 -16.08 -20.75 10.70
C THR A 72 -16.34 -21.24 9.27
N ASP A 73 -16.94 -22.42 9.15
CA ASP A 73 -17.33 -23.01 7.86
C ASP A 73 -18.85 -23.18 7.81
N ASN A 74 -19.54 -22.15 7.34
CA ASN A 74 -20.98 -22.10 7.17
C ASN A 74 -21.34 -21.67 5.75
N ASP A 75 -22.51 -22.06 5.28
CA ASP A 75 -22.93 -21.82 3.88
C ASP A 75 -23.07 -20.33 3.52
N ALA A 76 -23.54 -19.49 4.44
CA ALA A 76 -23.92 -18.13 4.12
C ALA A 76 -22.99 -17.07 4.71
N ILE A 77 -22.52 -17.25 5.93
CA ILE A 77 -21.68 -16.28 6.64
C ILE A 77 -20.57 -17.03 7.37
N ASN A 78 -19.34 -16.67 7.06
CA ASN A 78 -18.15 -17.15 7.73
C ASN A 78 -17.48 -16.04 8.50
N TYR A 79 -17.18 -16.27 9.75
CA TYR A 79 -16.41 -15.34 10.59
C TYR A 79 -14.99 -15.83 10.71
N PHE A 80 -14.06 -14.92 10.73
CA PHE A 80 -12.65 -15.25 10.95
C PHE A 80 -12.02 -14.32 11.96
N ALA A 81 -10.99 -14.83 12.63
CA ALA A 81 -10.08 -14.06 13.45
C ALA A 81 -8.66 -14.56 13.24
N GLN A 82 -7.70 -13.68 13.03
CA GLN A 82 -6.31 -14.06 12.85
C GLN A 82 -5.35 -13.10 13.55
N SER A 83 -4.19 -13.65 13.92
CA SER A 83 -3.05 -12.89 14.43
C SER A 83 -1.82 -13.24 13.60
N SER A 84 -1.03 -12.23 13.27
CA SER A 84 0.18 -12.43 12.51
C SER A 84 1.33 -11.57 13.03
N LEU A 85 2.55 -12.08 12.83
CA LEU A 85 3.81 -11.38 12.99
C LEU A 85 4.59 -11.52 11.70
N GLY A 86 4.81 -10.39 11.03
CA GLY A 86 5.67 -10.28 9.86
C GLY A 86 6.96 -9.54 10.17
N PHE A 87 7.97 -9.73 9.36
CA PHE A 87 9.23 -8.99 9.44
C PHE A 87 9.74 -8.56 8.07
N ARG A 88 10.57 -7.54 8.05
CA ARG A 88 11.35 -7.10 6.90
C ARG A 88 12.77 -6.75 7.37
N PRO A 89 13.81 -7.45 6.91
CA PRO A 89 15.19 -7.06 7.21
C PRO A 89 15.53 -5.73 6.52
N PRO A 90 16.51 -4.98 7.04
CA PRO A 90 17.00 -3.77 6.39
C PRO A 90 17.42 -4.05 4.95
N GLN A 91 17.12 -3.14 4.05
CA GLN A 91 17.62 -3.24 2.67
C GLN A 91 19.07 -2.75 2.60
N ILE A 92 19.82 -3.24 1.61
CA ILE A 92 21.22 -2.88 1.39
C ILE A 92 21.43 -1.36 1.30
N ASN A 93 20.53 -0.66 0.62
CA ASN A 93 20.60 0.79 0.50
C ASN A 93 20.18 1.54 1.77
N GLU A 94 19.47 0.93 2.69
CA GLU A 94 19.17 1.48 4.02
C GLU A 94 20.38 1.33 4.95
N ALA A 95 21.00 0.15 4.96
CA ALA A 95 22.12 -0.15 5.82
C ALA A 95 23.44 0.51 5.39
N TYR A 96 23.72 0.59 4.06
CA TYR A 96 25.04 0.91 3.55
C TYR A 96 25.12 2.18 2.70
N ARG A 97 23.98 2.85 2.42
CA ARG A 97 23.94 4.11 1.67
C ARG A 97 23.36 5.23 2.54
N LEU A 98 24.16 5.75 3.45
CA LEU A 98 23.79 6.75 4.41
C LEU A 98 23.90 8.16 3.83
N GLN A 99 23.06 9.08 4.31
CA GLN A 99 23.20 10.50 3.98
C GLN A 99 24.53 11.05 4.49
N LYS A 100 25.10 12.04 3.80
CA LYS A 100 26.30 12.74 4.26
C LYS A 100 26.08 13.26 5.68
N LYS A 101 27.01 13.02 6.58
CA LYS A 101 26.96 13.35 8.01
C LYS A 101 26.07 12.42 8.85
N GLN A 102 25.43 11.45 8.28
CA GLN A 102 24.74 10.42 9.06
C GLN A 102 25.75 9.39 9.57
N SER A 103 25.72 9.07 10.85
CA SER A 103 26.49 7.96 11.41
C SER A 103 25.88 6.61 10.99
N VAL A 104 26.70 5.57 11.01
CA VAL A 104 26.20 4.21 10.82
C VAL A 104 25.27 3.86 11.97
N SER A 105 24.08 3.38 11.66
CA SER A 105 23.16 2.78 12.63
C SER A 105 23.16 1.26 12.45
N ASP A 106 23.10 0.54 13.56
CA ASP A 106 22.83 -0.89 13.55
C ASP A 106 21.32 -1.06 13.41
N LEU A 107 20.87 -1.40 12.20
CA LEU A 107 19.46 -1.50 11.89
C LEU A 107 18.92 -2.88 12.27
N ASP A 108 17.90 -2.90 13.08
CA ASP A 108 17.10 -4.09 13.35
C ASP A 108 16.06 -4.31 12.24
N SER A 109 15.63 -5.56 12.07
CA SER A 109 14.51 -5.87 11.20
C SER A 109 13.22 -5.18 11.67
N GLU A 110 12.49 -4.60 10.72
CA GLU A 110 11.14 -4.15 10.99
C GLU A 110 10.24 -5.32 11.36
N LYS A 111 9.35 -5.13 12.34
CA LYS A 111 8.39 -6.14 12.79
C LYS A 111 6.98 -5.57 12.82
N LEU A 112 6.06 -6.20 12.10
CA LEU A 112 4.65 -5.86 12.08
C LEU A 112 3.86 -6.96 12.78
N SER A 113 3.24 -6.63 13.90
CA SER A 113 2.25 -7.47 14.55
C SER A 113 0.85 -6.96 14.19
N MET A 114 -0.02 -7.87 13.75
CA MET A 114 -1.37 -7.56 13.28
C MET A 114 -2.37 -8.51 13.93
N PHE A 115 -3.52 -7.98 14.30
CA PHE A 115 -4.71 -8.74 14.63
C PHE A 115 -5.84 -8.30 13.71
N GLU A 116 -6.59 -9.25 13.20
CA GLU A 116 -7.70 -9.01 12.28
C GLU A 116 -8.89 -9.90 12.65
N ILE A 117 -10.08 -9.32 12.55
CA ILE A 117 -11.34 -10.04 12.66
C ILE A 117 -12.24 -9.64 11.49
N GLY A 118 -13.04 -10.53 11.01
CA GLY A 118 -13.94 -10.19 9.92
C GLY A 118 -14.97 -11.24 9.63
N SER A 119 -15.71 -10.99 8.57
CA SER A 119 -16.73 -11.88 8.04
C SER A 119 -16.69 -11.91 6.52
N LYS A 120 -16.83 -13.10 5.96
CA LYS A 120 -17.13 -13.32 4.54
C LYS A 120 -18.59 -13.75 4.46
N PHE A 121 -19.32 -13.19 3.54
CA PHE A 121 -20.76 -13.50 3.40
C PHE A 121 -21.13 -13.71 1.93
N GLY A 122 -22.06 -14.64 1.72
CA GLY A 122 -22.59 -14.94 0.40
C GLY A 122 -23.99 -15.51 0.52
N PHE A 123 -25.00 -14.71 0.22
CA PHE A 123 -26.38 -15.15 0.24
C PHE A 123 -27.17 -14.54 -0.91
N ASN A 124 -27.81 -15.40 -1.71
CA ASN A 124 -28.61 -15.01 -2.87
C ASN A 124 -27.89 -14.01 -3.81
N GLN A 125 -28.21 -12.75 -3.66
CA GLN A 125 -27.76 -11.67 -4.56
C GLN A 125 -26.62 -10.81 -3.96
N ILE A 126 -26.18 -11.09 -2.73
CA ILE A 126 -25.17 -10.30 -2.03
C ILE A 126 -24.01 -11.20 -1.65
N ASN A 127 -22.79 -10.80 -2.01
CA ASN A 127 -21.57 -11.43 -1.52
C ASN A 127 -20.52 -10.34 -1.19
N GLY A 128 -19.61 -10.70 -0.30
CA GLY A 128 -18.55 -9.78 0.09
C GLY A 128 -17.81 -10.18 1.36
N SER A 129 -17.01 -9.28 1.85
CA SER A 129 -16.31 -9.40 3.12
C SER A 129 -16.20 -8.06 3.81
N ILE A 130 -16.14 -8.10 5.12
CA ILE A 130 -15.78 -6.97 5.95
C ILE A 130 -14.75 -7.44 6.97
N SER A 131 -13.68 -6.68 7.14
CA SER A 131 -12.69 -6.94 8.19
C SER A 131 -12.31 -5.67 8.94
N PHE A 132 -11.85 -5.86 10.17
CA PHE A 132 -11.30 -4.84 11.03
C PHE A 132 -9.93 -5.31 11.48
N TYR A 133 -8.94 -4.43 11.37
CA TYR A 133 -7.58 -4.76 11.75
C TYR A 133 -7.00 -3.74 12.73
N LYS A 134 -6.08 -4.23 13.56
CA LYS A 134 -5.26 -3.40 14.42
C LYS A 134 -3.86 -3.97 14.52
N GLY A 135 -2.86 -3.13 14.29
CA GLY A 135 -1.46 -3.56 14.28
C GLY A 135 -0.49 -2.49 14.75
N LYS A 136 0.72 -2.95 15.05
CA LYS A 136 1.86 -2.10 15.41
C LYS A 136 3.10 -2.55 14.67
N LYS A 137 3.79 -1.58 14.10
CA LYS A 137 5.09 -1.79 13.48
C LYS A 137 6.17 -1.22 14.39
N LYS A 138 7.24 -1.98 14.59
CA LYS A 138 8.43 -1.59 15.34
C LYS A 138 9.65 -1.61 14.44
N ASN A 139 10.68 -0.87 14.83
CA ASN A 139 11.93 -0.72 14.10
C ASN A 139 11.69 -0.26 12.65
N SER A 140 10.69 0.61 12.46
CA SER A 140 10.36 1.13 11.14
C SER A 140 11.53 1.92 10.57
N ILE A 141 11.93 1.56 9.33
CA ILE A 141 13.05 2.16 8.63
C ILE A 141 12.50 2.93 7.44
N PHE A 142 12.73 4.23 7.40
CA PHE A 142 12.32 5.08 6.29
C PHE A 142 13.27 6.26 6.10
N ARG A 143 13.15 6.96 4.99
CA ARG A 143 13.89 8.20 4.73
C ARG A 143 12.96 9.38 4.94
N ASP A 144 13.46 10.37 5.67
CA ASP A 144 12.77 11.64 5.80
C ASP A 144 12.93 12.51 4.52
N SER A 145 12.29 13.68 4.51
CA SER A 145 12.32 14.62 3.39
C SER A 145 13.72 15.18 3.09
N GLU A 146 14.67 15.08 4.02
CA GLU A 146 16.09 15.43 3.84
C GLU A 146 16.96 14.21 3.47
N ASN A 147 16.36 13.05 3.24
CA ASN A 147 17.00 11.78 2.90
C ASN A 147 17.83 11.13 4.02
N PHE A 148 17.62 11.50 5.29
CA PHE A 148 18.19 10.78 6.41
C PHE A 148 17.43 9.46 6.64
N ILE A 149 18.16 8.41 6.97
CA ILE A 149 17.56 7.16 7.45
C ILE A 149 17.05 7.38 8.87
N ILE A 150 15.78 7.18 9.07
CA ILE A 150 15.15 7.10 10.38
C ILE A 150 15.04 5.62 10.73
N ASP A 151 15.61 5.24 11.86
CA ASP A 151 15.54 3.90 12.42
C ASP A 151 14.72 3.88 13.71
N ASN A 152 14.41 2.69 14.21
CA ASN A 152 13.67 2.50 15.45
C ASN A 152 12.29 3.20 15.48
N GLY A 153 11.76 3.56 14.32
CA GLY A 153 10.42 4.10 14.19
C GLY A 153 9.37 3.14 14.74
N LYS A 154 8.27 3.70 15.24
CA LYS A 154 7.12 2.93 15.70
C LYS A 154 5.87 3.51 15.05
N THR A 155 5.02 2.64 14.54
CA THR A 155 3.76 3.07 13.94
C THR A 155 2.62 2.19 14.40
N SER A 156 1.43 2.77 14.47
CA SER A 156 0.18 2.05 14.69
C SER A 156 -0.70 2.11 13.45
N HIS A 157 -1.45 1.07 13.25
CA HIS A 157 -2.32 0.87 12.10
C HIS A 157 -3.63 0.29 12.59
N GLU A 158 -4.73 0.94 12.31
CA GLU A 158 -6.06 0.39 12.57
C GLU A 158 -7.00 0.80 11.45
N GLY A 159 -7.94 -0.07 11.12
CA GLY A 159 -8.84 0.23 10.03
C GLY A 159 -9.88 -0.84 9.77
N MET A 160 -10.61 -0.61 8.68
CA MET A 160 -11.66 -1.47 8.18
C MET A 160 -11.50 -1.61 6.66
N GLU A 161 -11.74 -2.81 6.17
CA GLU A 161 -11.84 -3.11 4.75
C GLU A 161 -13.20 -3.71 4.45
N LEU A 162 -13.82 -3.27 3.37
CA LEU A 162 -15.09 -3.74 2.87
C LEU A 162 -14.96 -4.07 1.39
N THR A 163 -15.35 -5.26 0.99
CA THR A 163 -15.68 -5.58 -0.40
C THR A 163 -17.10 -6.11 -0.46
N SER A 164 -17.87 -5.69 -1.44
CA SER A 164 -19.23 -6.18 -1.62
C SER A 164 -19.63 -6.15 -3.08
N ARG A 165 -20.43 -7.13 -3.48
CA ARG A 165 -21.13 -7.15 -4.76
C ARG A 165 -22.57 -7.51 -4.54
N ILE A 166 -23.46 -6.70 -5.08
CA ILE A 166 -24.91 -6.86 -5.04
C ILE A 166 -25.40 -7.07 -6.48
N LEU A 167 -26.12 -8.16 -6.70
CA LEU A 167 -26.75 -8.45 -7.99
C LEU A 167 -28.20 -7.99 -7.93
N PHE A 168 -28.62 -7.24 -8.93
CA PHE A 168 -30.01 -6.80 -9.09
C PHE A 168 -30.68 -7.58 -10.23
N LEU A 169 -31.96 -7.37 -10.41
CA LEU A 169 -32.68 -7.85 -11.59
C LEU A 169 -32.11 -7.25 -12.87
N ASN A 170 -32.28 -7.92 -14.02
CA ASN A 170 -31.86 -7.48 -15.32
C ASN A 170 -30.34 -7.30 -15.48
N ASP A 171 -29.56 -8.25 -14.98
CA ASP A 171 -28.08 -8.29 -15.13
C ASP A 171 -27.35 -7.03 -14.65
N SER A 172 -27.96 -6.32 -13.69
CA SER A 172 -27.33 -5.17 -13.03
C SER A 172 -26.60 -5.61 -11.77
N SER A 173 -25.41 -5.03 -11.52
CA SER A 173 -24.70 -5.25 -10.27
C SER A 173 -24.03 -3.97 -9.77
N LEU A 174 -23.92 -3.88 -8.46
CA LEU A 174 -23.16 -2.84 -7.77
C LEU A 174 -22.03 -3.51 -7.00
N SER A 175 -20.79 -3.16 -7.31
CA SER A 175 -19.60 -3.60 -6.59
C SER A 175 -18.98 -2.43 -5.85
N ALA A 176 -18.59 -2.64 -4.60
CA ALA A 176 -17.93 -1.64 -3.76
C ALA A 176 -16.68 -2.24 -3.13
N THR A 177 -15.61 -1.47 -3.14
CA THR A 177 -14.41 -1.72 -2.34
C THR A 177 -14.12 -0.45 -1.55
N LEU A 178 -13.96 -0.57 -0.24
CA LEU A 178 -13.72 0.55 0.65
C LEU A 178 -12.65 0.15 1.67
N THR A 179 -11.67 1.02 1.85
CA THR A 179 -10.66 0.93 2.89
C THR A 179 -10.69 2.20 3.72
N TYR A 180 -10.88 2.03 5.02
CA TYR A 180 -10.67 3.09 6.00
C TYR A 180 -9.50 2.72 6.88
N GLY A 181 -8.50 3.60 7.01
CA GLY A 181 -7.31 3.35 7.82
C GLY A 181 -6.86 4.58 8.59
N ASP A 182 -6.58 4.43 9.87
CA ASP A 182 -5.92 5.43 10.69
C ASP A 182 -4.51 4.93 11.03
N HIS A 183 -3.52 5.55 10.42
CA HIS A 183 -2.11 5.18 10.51
C HIS A 183 -1.33 6.30 11.15
N LYS A 184 -0.63 6.02 12.26
CA LYS A 184 0.04 7.05 13.08
C LYS A 184 1.48 6.69 13.40
N TYR A 185 2.30 7.71 13.50
CA TYR A 185 3.61 7.63 14.14
C TYR A 185 3.43 7.53 15.66
N GLU A 186 4.07 6.52 16.28
CA GLU A 186 4.09 6.31 17.73
C GLU A 186 5.47 6.66 18.34
N PHE A 187 6.17 7.62 17.73
CA PHE A 187 7.46 8.13 18.21
C PHE A 187 7.64 9.58 17.77
N SER A 188 8.65 10.24 18.33
CA SER A 188 9.07 11.57 17.89
C SER A 188 10.51 11.51 17.40
N SER A 189 10.82 12.24 16.32
CA SER A 189 12.17 12.37 15.78
C SER A 189 12.44 13.82 15.39
N ASP A 190 13.59 14.30 15.77
CA ASP A 190 14.17 15.61 15.41
C ASP A 190 15.42 15.45 14.53
N THR A 191 15.58 14.30 13.85
CA THR A 191 16.74 13.98 13.00
C THR A 191 16.87 14.96 11.84
N SER A 192 15.76 15.31 11.22
CA SER A 192 15.70 16.36 10.21
C SER A 192 15.57 17.75 10.85
N THR A 193 16.16 18.75 10.22
CA THR A 193 16.03 20.15 10.65
C THR A 193 14.75 20.80 10.14
N ARG A 194 14.17 20.27 9.05
CA ARG A 194 13.02 20.82 8.34
C ARG A 194 11.74 20.04 8.58
N GLU A 195 11.87 18.77 8.86
CA GLU A 195 10.73 17.88 9.08
C GLU A 195 10.87 17.17 10.43
N LYS A 196 9.93 17.42 11.33
CA LYS A 196 9.95 16.87 12.68
C LYS A 196 8.77 15.94 12.88
N ILE A 197 9.05 14.67 13.04
CA ILE A 197 8.01 13.70 13.37
C ILE A 197 7.58 13.89 14.82
N ARG A 198 6.27 13.88 15.04
CA ARG A 198 5.68 13.93 16.37
C ARG A 198 4.81 12.71 16.62
N ASN A 199 4.87 12.19 17.83
CA ASN A 199 3.98 11.12 18.26
C ASN A 199 2.52 11.54 18.07
N GLY A 200 1.76 10.74 17.37
CA GLY A 200 0.37 10.97 17.03
C GLY A 200 0.13 11.60 15.65
N ASN A 201 1.20 12.06 14.95
CA ASN A 201 1.06 12.48 13.56
C ASN A 201 0.56 11.33 12.69
N SER A 202 -0.27 11.65 11.71
CA SER A 202 -0.64 10.71 10.65
C SER A 202 0.58 10.34 9.81
N ILE A 203 0.67 9.09 9.38
CA ILE A 203 1.68 8.68 8.41
C ILE A 203 1.38 9.38 7.09
N ASP A 204 2.42 9.97 6.50
CA ASP A 204 2.32 10.65 5.22
C ASP A 204 2.04 9.69 4.06
N THR A 205 1.44 10.22 3.01
CA THR A 205 1.00 9.48 1.80
C THR A 205 0.06 8.31 2.09
N ALA A 206 -0.71 8.41 3.18
CA ALA A 206 -1.67 7.40 3.63
C ALA A 206 -3.07 8.03 3.82
N PRO A 207 -3.90 8.09 2.77
CA PRO A 207 -5.26 8.60 2.88
C PRO A 207 -6.08 7.77 3.87
N LYS A 208 -6.96 8.41 4.64
CA LYS A 208 -7.79 7.71 5.62
C LYS A 208 -8.89 6.90 4.98
N LEU A 209 -9.45 7.40 3.89
CA LEU A 209 -10.52 6.75 3.16
C LEU A 209 -10.12 6.65 1.69
N MET A 210 -10.24 5.44 1.14
CA MET A 210 -10.13 5.20 -0.29
C MET A 210 -11.07 4.08 -0.70
N GLY A 211 -11.51 4.13 -1.95
CA GLY A 211 -12.33 3.06 -2.47
C GLY A 211 -12.87 3.33 -3.85
N ASN A 212 -13.55 2.33 -4.38
CA ASN A 212 -14.28 2.46 -5.63
C ASN A 212 -15.68 1.88 -5.52
N LEU A 213 -16.55 2.39 -6.38
CA LEU A 213 -17.92 1.92 -6.57
C LEU A 213 -18.14 1.71 -8.06
N ILE A 214 -18.48 0.50 -8.45
CA ILE A 214 -18.72 0.11 -9.84
C ILE A 214 -20.16 -0.33 -10.01
N TRP A 215 -20.90 0.40 -10.81
CA TRP A 215 -22.26 0.04 -11.20
C TRP A 215 -22.28 -0.45 -12.64
N THR A 216 -22.64 -1.73 -12.82
CA THR A 216 -22.81 -2.34 -14.13
C THR A 216 -24.29 -2.59 -14.39
N PHE A 217 -24.74 -2.31 -15.61
CA PHE A 217 -26.13 -2.56 -16.01
C PHE A 217 -26.28 -2.68 -17.54
N SER A 218 -27.28 -3.42 -17.96
CA SER A 218 -27.69 -3.49 -19.36
C SER A 218 -28.75 -2.43 -19.63
N VAL A 219 -28.49 -1.53 -20.59
CA VAL A 219 -29.50 -0.57 -21.07
C VAL A 219 -30.56 -1.32 -21.87
N ASN A 220 -30.12 -2.32 -22.62
CA ASN A 220 -30.93 -3.29 -23.35
C ASN A 220 -30.08 -4.52 -23.67
N ASP A 221 -30.61 -5.51 -24.38
CA ASP A 221 -29.93 -6.77 -24.74
C ASP A 221 -28.62 -6.57 -25.54
N LEU A 222 -28.43 -5.40 -26.14
CA LEU A 222 -27.28 -5.10 -26.99
C LEU A 222 -26.25 -4.19 -26.30
N ILE A 223 -26.65 -3.42 -25.29
CA ILE A 223 -25.82 -2.36 -24.68
C ILE A 223 -25.59 -2.67 -23.21
N PHE A 224 -24.34 -2.88 -22.86
CA PHE A 224 -23.86 -3.04 -21.51
C PHE A 224 -23.05 -1.81 -21.09
N THR A 225 -23.32 -1.28 -19.91
CA THR A 225 -22.70 -0.05 -19.39
C THR A 225 -22.15 -0.27 -17.98
N GLU A 226 -21.02 0.34 -17.73
CA GLU A 226 -20.35 0.39 -16.42
C GLU A 226 -20.04 1.86 -16.09
N ILE A 227 -20.39 2.27 -14.89
CA ILE A 227 -20.00 3.55 -14.32
C ILE A 227 -19.17 3.23 -13.09
N GLU A 228 -17.97 3.80 -13.02
CA GLU A 228 -17.07 3.66 -11.90
C GLU A 228 -16.84 5.02 -11.24
N MET A 229 -16.85 5.04 -9.92
CA MET A 229 -16.41 6.14 -9.09
C MET A 229 -15.21 5.68 -8.28
N GLU A 230 -14.10 6.41 -8.36
CA GLU A 230 -12.93 6.23 -7.53
C GLU A 230 -12.80 7.42 -6.58
N HIS A 231 -12.48 7.16 -5.31
CA HIS A 231 -12.30 8.18 -4.30
C HIS A 231 -11.02 7.94 -3.50
N ILE A 232 -10.24 9.00 -3.34
CA ILE A 232 -9.09 9.08 -2.43
C ILE A 232 -9.28 10.33 -1.59
N ASP A 233 -9.34 10.13 -0.26
CA ASP A 233 -9.45 11.22 0.71
C ASP A 233 -8.16 12.04 0.79
N SER A 234 -8.19 13.18 1.43
CA SER A 234 -7.01 13.99 1.70
C SER A 234 -5.99 13.24 2.56
N TYR A 235 -4.71 13.58 2.37
CA TYR A 235 -3.63 13.01 3.17
C TYR A 235 -2.45 13.98 3.29
N PHE A 236 -1.72 13.87 4.38
CA PHE A 236 -0.47 14.61 4.55
C PHE A 236 0.61 14.07 3.63
N THR A 237 1.36 14.99 3.02
CA THR A 237 2.45 14.67 2.10
C THR A 237 3.82 14.66 2.76
N ASP A 238 3.88 15.05 4.06
CA ASP A 238 5.07 15.06 4.91
C ASP A 238 4.78 14.47 6.29
N ALA A 239 5.78 13.87 6.92
CA ALA A 239 5.65 13.25 8.24
C ALA A 239 5.46 14.25 9.39
N ALA A 240 5.72 15.55 9.16
CA ALA A 240 5.42 16.60 10.13
C ALA A 240 3.95 17.03 10.10
N ASN A 241 3.17 16.58 9.13
CA ASN A 241 1.77 16.94 8.88
C ASN A 241 1.56 18.46 8.66
N LEU A 242 2.45 19.08 7.91
CA LEU A 242 2.41 20.50 7.56
C LEU A 242 1.92 20.76 6.12
N HIS A 243 2.01 19.74 5.27
CA HIS A 243 1.64 19.77 3.87
C HIS A 243 0.58 18.71 3.60
N GLU A 244 -0.42 19.03 2.81
CA GLU A 244 -1.56 18.15 2.56
C GLU A 244 -1.93 18.15 1.07
N TYR A 245 -2.31 17.00 0.57
CA TYR A 245 -3.01 16.82 -0.69
C TYR A 245 -4.50 16.67 -0.40
N GLU A 246 -5.35 17.40 -1.13
CA GLU A 246 -6.79 17.47 -0.87
C GLU A 246 -7.56 16.19 -1.24
N GLY A 247 -6.88 15.23 -1.93
CA GLY A 247 -7.56 14.03 -2.45
C GLY A 247 -8.30 14.32 -3.76
N HIS A 248 -9.08 13.35 -4.25
CA HIS A 248 -9.87 13.50 -5.46
C HIS A 248 -10.98 12.46 -5.56
N THR A 249 -11.94 12.73 -6.46
CA THR A 249 -12.97 11.76 -6.86
C THR A 249 -13.09 11.75 -8.37
N LEU A 250 -12.87 10.59 -8.97
CA LEU A 250 -12.94 10.39 -10.41
C LEU A 250 -14.19 9.59 -10.78
N PHE A 251 -14.70 9.86 -11.96
CA PHE A 251 -15.76 9.07 -12.57
C PHE A 251 -15.31 8.58 -13.94
N HIS A 252 -15.61 7.31 -14.23
CA HIS A 252 -15.31 6.66 -15.50
C HIS A 252 -16.57 6.05 -16.08
N LEU A 253 -16.66 6.04 -17.40
CA LEU A 253 -17.76 5.41 -18.15
C LEU A 253 -17.19 4.42 -19.14
N ARG A 254 -17.68 3.20 -19.10
CA ARG A 254 -17.39 2.16 -20.08
C ARG A 254 -18.69 1.61 -20.65
N THR A 255 -18.83 1.61 -21.96
CA THR A 255 -20.02 1.08 -22.62
C THR A 255 -19.58 0.18 -23.77
N SER A 256 -20.17 -1.00 -23.85
CA SER A 256 -20.01 -1.92 -24.98
C SER A 256 -21.35 -2.17 -25.62
N TRP A 257 -21.35 -2.35 -26.93
CA TRP A 257 -22.53 -2.71 -27.69
C TRP A 257 -22.26 -3.85 -28.67
N ASN A 258 -23.16 -4.81 -28.68
CA ASN A 258 -23.15 -5.97 -29.58
C ASN A 258 -24.12 -5.70 -30.72
N TYR A 259 -23.66 -5.04 -31.77
CA TYR A 259 -24.54 -4.72 -32.93
C TYR A 259 -24.97 -5.97 -33.69
N SER A 260 -24.07 -6.96 -33.81
CA SER A 260 -24.34 -8.26 -34.40
C SER A 260 -23.39 -9.31 -33.80
N SER A 261 -23.57 -10.58 -34.16
CA SER A 261 -22.64 -11.66 -33.78
C SER A 261 -21.19 -11.43 -34.23
N ARG A 262 -20.98 -10.55 -35.21
CA ARG A 262 -19.66 -10.25 -35.81
C ARG A 262 -19.15 -8.85 -35.55
N LEU A 263 -20.01 -7.91 -35.17
CA LEU A 263 -19.63 -6.51 -34.93
C LEU A 263 -19.94 -6.09 -33.50
N LYS A 264 -18.91 -5.73 -32.79
CA LYS A 264 -18.97 -5.15 -31.44
C LYS A 264 -18.33 -3.78 -31.45
N GLY A 265 -18.79 -2.91 -30.58
CA GLY A 265 -18.17 -1.63 -30.34
C GLY A 265 -17.99 -1.37 -28.86
N HIS A 266 -17.07 -0.48 -28.49
CA HIS A 266 -16.89 -0.02 -27.13
C HIS A 266 -16.52 1.46 -27.09
N LEU A 267 -17.00 2.11 -26.07
CA LEU A 267 -16.65 3.47 -25.66
C LEU A 267 -16.09 3.41 -24.23
N ARG A 268 -14.97 4.06 -24.01
CA ARG A 268 -14.40 4.27 -22.70
C ARG A 268 -14.12 5.76 -22.53
N ILE A 269 -14.62 6.35 -21.45
CA ILE A 269 -14.31 7.71 -21.04
C ILE A 269 -13.71 7.64 -19.65
N GLU A 270 -12.45 8.04 -19.54
CA GLU A 270 -11.76 8.16 -18.29
C GLU A 270 -11.83 9.61 -17.79
N ASN A 271 -11.88 9.79 -16.48
CA ASN A 271 -12.01 11.09 -15.84
C ASN A 271 -13.16 11.93 -16.47
N LEU A 272 -14.39 11.39 -16.39
CA LEU A 272 -15.58 11.95 -17.03
C LEU A 272 -15.85 13.40 -16.64
N THR A 273 -15.53 13.78 -15.42
CA THR A 273 -15.73 15.13 -14.85
C THR A 273 -14.60 16.10 -15.20
N ASP A 274 -13.50 15.63 -15.80
CA ASP A 274 -12.30 16.40 -16.11
C ASP A 274 -11.66 17.02 -14.87
N GLU A 275 -11.57 16.21 -13.81
CA GLU A 275 -10.99 16.59 -12.53
C GLU A 275 -9.46 16.73 -12.66
N ASP A 276 -8.93 17.84 -12.16
CA ASP A 276 -7.48 18.04 -12.03
C ASP A 276 -6.98 17.34 -10.77
N TYR A 277 -6.21 16.27 -10.90
CA TYR A 277 -5.76 15.46 -9.77
C TYR A 277 -4.30 15.04 -9.89
N ALA A 278 -3.75 14.56 -8.79
CA ALA A 278 -2.46 13.90 -8.77
C ALA A 278 -2.61 12.40 -8.49
N GLU A 279 -1.99 11.55 -9.31
CA GLU A 279 -1.86 10.11 -9.02
C GLU A 279 -1.03 9.88 -7.74
N ARG A 280 -0.10 10.81 -7.47
CA ARG A 280 0.71 10.84 -6.27
C ARG A 280 1.08 12.27 -5.94
N ALA A 281 0.99 12.63 -4.66
CA ALA A 281 1.54 13.84 -4.11
C ALA A 281 2.50 13.51 -2.97
N ASP A 282 3.65 14.17 -2.92
CA ASP A 282 4.61 14.06 -1.83
C ASP A 282 5.30 15.42 -1.58
N PHE A 283 5.95 15.55 -0.45
CA PHE A 283 6.76 16.72 -0.09
C PHE A 283 8.24 16.37 -0.13
N ASN A 284 9.04 17.35 -0.59
CA ASN A 284 10.49 17.25 -0.54
C ASN A 284 11.05 18.53 0.05
N ALA A 285 11.90 18.43 1.08
CA ALA A 285 12.46 19.56 1.80
C ALA A 285 13.26 20.57 0.92
N PHE A 286 13.71 20.14 -0.25
CA PHE A 286 14.48 20.98 -1.20
C PHE A 286 13.62 21.52 -2.34
N GLY A 287 12.56 20.81 -2.73
CA GLY A 287 11.71 21.13 -3.88
C GLY A 287 10.31 21.60 -3.51
N GLY A 288 9.88 21.45 -2.26
CA GLY A 288 8.51 21.74 -1.82
C GLY A 288 7.53 20.63 -2.19
N ASP A 289 6.26 20.99 -2.30
CA ASP A 289 5.19 20.09 -2.71
C ASP A 289 5.40 19.61 -4.14
N ARG A 290 5.25 18.31 -4.34
CA ARG A 290 5.40 17.66 -5.65
C ARG A 290 4.12 16.89 -5.97
N TYR A 291 3.60 17.18 -7.16
CA TYR A 291 2.42 16.52 -7.69
C TYR A 291 2.79 15.77 -8.97
N PHE A 292 2.42 14.51 -9.06
CA PHE A 292 2.50 13.70 -10.27
C PHE A 292 1.11 13.74 -10.91
N PRO A 293 0.91 14.57 -11.97
CA PRO A 293 -0.43 14.82 -12.48
C PRO A 293 -1.04 13.56 -13.07
N GLY A 294 -2.31 13.36 -12.79
CA GLY A 294 -3.13 12.36 -13.45
C GLY A 294 -3.51 12.77 -14.87
N LEU A 295 -4.12 11.85 -15.58
CA LEU A 295 -4.57 12.10 -16.96
C LEU A 295 -5.84 12.97 -16.98
N PRO A 296 -5.94 13.93 -17.91
CA PRO A 296 -7.18 14.67 -18.14
C PRO A 296 -8.27 13.72 -18.66
N ARG A 297 -9.46 14.25 -18.89
CA ARG A 297 -10.52 13.47 -19.52
C ARG A 297 -10.10 12.94 -20.90
N GLU A 298 -10.16 11.63 -21.06
CA GLU A 298 -9.84 10.93 -22.29
C GLU A 298 -11.00 10.08 -22.76
N ALA A 299 -11.23 10.02 -24.08
CA ALA A 299 -12.27 9.19 -24.68
C ALA A 299 -11.68 8.27 -25.75
N TYR A 300 -12.01 6.98 -25.66
CA TYR A 300 -11.58 5.93 -26.59
C TYR A 300 -12.80 5.26 -27.21
N ILE A 301 -12.78 5.11 -28.53
CA ILE A 301 -13.80 4.35 -29.27
C ILE A 301 -13.09 3.23 -30.01
N GLY A 302 -13.62 2.03 -29.89
CA GLY A 302 -13.11 0.86 -30.62
C GLY A 302 -14.23 0.07 -31.30
N LEU A 303 -13.89 -0.55 -32.42
CA LEU A 303 -14.75 -1.47 -33.14
C LEU A 303 -14.01 -2.79 -33.37
N GLU A 304 -14.67 -3.89 -33.08
CA GLU A 304 -14.19 -5.25 -33.26
C GLU A 304 -15.08 -5.95 -34.31
N TYR A 305 -14.47 -6.49 -35.38
CA TYR A 305 -15.15 -7.27 -36.36
C TYR A 305 -14.54 -8.66 -36.47
N SER A 306 -15.36 -9.69 -36.27
CA SER A 306 -14.98 -11.10 -36.41
C SER A 306 -15.37 -11.63 -37.79
N LEU A 307 -14.41 -12.21 -38.49
CA LEU A 307 -14.61 -12.81 -39.86
C LEU A 307 -15.35 -14.14 -39.79
#